data_390110a05f67ad0fdc224ba37a673d07
#
_entry.id   390110a05f67ad0fdc224ba37a673d07
#
_cell.length_a   1.000
_cell.length_b   1.000
_cell.length_c   1.000
_cell.angle_alpha   90.00
_cell.angle_beta   90.00
_cell.angle_gamma   90.00
#
_symmetry.space_group_name_H-M   'P 1'
#
loop_
_entity.id
_entity.type
_entity.pdbx_description
1 polymer ?
#
loop_
_entity_poly.entity_id
_entity_poly.type
_entity_poly.pdbx_seq_one_letter_code
_entity_poly.pdbx_strand_id
1 'polypeptide(L)'
;MPRALLTRLRRPRLDHRPVRTLAAALTLLVITAPTAPLGAQIAASEFAARRDALVAALPDGVFLALGNPEPVLDYVTFHQDPYFNYLTGFDEPGASLVIVTRGSERREFLFVQGKDPAREVWTGNRLGVAGVRPTLGLEGRDAANLAAVLDSLLAIHPALHVAGDIGRRMTERSLHDQFLDAVRAANPRVEVVDARRAVDQLRGRKSTAELDRLRLAGEITARGHLAALELLTPGIAEFELQAAAEYVWRREGGDGPSYGSIVGSGPNATTLHYNRDDRTAQDGELIVMDLATYFDGYAADLTRTVPVNGRFSPAQRAVYKIVLAAQLAAERQVRVGGPARAMSDSATAVLAAGLTELGLIESPDATYECGTTAQARNCPQLSLYYMHGLGHGIGLVVHDPDQYTRTGRIDVGSAFTIEPGLYVRRNLLDIIPDTPRNKAVKARIGAAVARYADIGVRIEDDYLVTETGIIRSTAAMPREIAAIEQLLAAPRRPRDPAVVDRYRRYRTGRPTP
;
A
#
# COMPACT_ATOMS: atom_id res chain seq x y z
N MET A 1 -60.88 -46.41 2.94
CA MET A 1 -62.11 -45.81 2.38
C MET A 1 -62.75 -44.93 3.43
N PRO A 2 -63.24 -43.68 3.18
CA PRO A 2 -63.85 -43.20 1.93
C PRO A 2 -63.22 -41.88 1.39
N ARG A 3 -63.22 -41.77 0.10
CA ARG A 3 -63.97 -40.92 -0.87
C ARG A 3 -63.78 -39.40 -0.81
N ALA A 4 -63.24 -38.97 -1.96
CA ALA A 4 -62.98 -37.62 -2.42
C ALA A 4 -64.23 -36.74 -2.60
N LEU A 5 -64.12 -35.42 -2.42
CA LEU A 5 -65.04 -34.41 -2.96
C LEU A 5 -64.23 -33.43 -3.83
N LEU A 6 -64.49 -33.50 -5.14
CA LEU A 6 -64.04 -32.55 -6.14
C LEU A 6 -65.02 -31.39 -6.19
N THR A 7 -64.57 -30.17 -5.85
CA THR A 7 -65.35 -28.94 -6.09
C THR A 7 -64.79 -28.24 -7.32
N ARG A 8 -65.61 -28.15 -8.37
CA ARG A 8 -65.37 -27.43 -9.64
C ARG A 8 -65.48 -25.92 -9.41
N LEU A 9 -64.44 -25.18 -9.66
CA LEU A 9 -64.47 -23.72 -9.78
C LEU A 9 -64.76 -23.36 -11.26
N ARG A 10 -65.84 -22.57 -11.44
CA ARG A 10 -66.29 -21.99 -12.73
C ARG A 10 -65.34 -20.86 -13.13
N ARG A 11 -64.97 -20.86 -14.43
CA ARG A 11 -64.26 -19.75 -15.08
C ARG A 11 -65.23 -18.64 -15.45
N PRO A 12 -64.93 -17.34 -15.22
CA PRO A 12 -65.72 -16.23 -15.79
C PRO A 12 -65.39 -16.04 -17.28
N ARG A 13 -66.39 -15.75 -18.07
CA ARG A 13 -66.29 -15.36 -19.49
C ARG A 13 -65.76 -13.93 -19.58
N LEU A 14 -64.71 -13.71 -20.36
CA LEU A 14 -64.19 -12.42 -20.75
C LEU A 14 -64.91 -11.94 -22.00
N ASP A 15 -65.61 -10.80 -21.92
CA ASP A 15 -66.21 -10.06 -23.04
C ASP A 15 -65.10 -9.39 -23.86
N HIS A 16 -65.05 -9.69 -25.15
CA HIS A 16 -64.20 -9.02 -26.13
C HIS A 16 -64.81 -7.70 -26.59
N ARG A 17 -64.22 -6.55 -26.13
CA ARG A 17 -64.40 -5.28 -26.81
C ARG A 17 -63.13 -4.95 -27.60
N PRO A 18 -63.17 -4.46 -28.86
CA PRO A 18 -61.97 -4.14 -29.62
C PRO A 18 -61.34 -2.84 -29.10
N VAL A 19 -60.09 -2.94 -28.59
CA VAL A 19 -59.25 -1.78 -28.28
C VAL A 19 -58.56 -1.35 -29.56
N ARG A 20 -58.82 -0.14 -29.99
CA ARG A 20 -58.12 0.55 -31.10
C ARG A 20 -56.67 0.76 -30.68
N THR A 21 -55.74 0.08 -31.36
CA THR A 21 -54.27 0.25 -31.20
C THR A 21 -53.84 1.56 -31.79
N LEU A 22 -53.50 2.53 -30.94
CA LEU A 22 -52.65 3.65 -31.33
C LEU A 22 -51.21 3.18 -31.31
N ALA A 23 -50.59 3.00 -32.47
CA ALA A 23 -49.13 2.74 -32.57
C ALA A 23 -48.38 4.05 -32.33
N ALA A 24 -47.89 4.24 -31.12
CA ALA A 24 -46.88 5.26 -30.83
C ALA A 24 -45.49 4.65 -31.14
N ALA A 25 -44.85 5.14 -32.19
CA ALA A 25 -43.46 4.80 -32.51
C ALA A 25 -42.55 5.42 -31.45
N LEU A 26 -42.11 4.62 -30.49
CA LEU A 26 -41.05 5.01 -29.53
C LEU A 26 -39.72 4.80 -30.24
N THR A 27 -39.14 5.89 -30.78
CA THR A 27 -37.76 5.88 -31.28
C THR A 27 -36.82 5.75 -30.06
N LEU A 28 -36.32 4.58 -29.83
CA LEU A 28 -35.32 4.31 -28.81
C LEU A 28 -34.00 4.95 -29.27
N LEU A 29 -33.69 6.14 -28.77
CA LEU A 29 -32.38 6.75 -28.94
C LEU A 29 -31.39 5.95 -28.04
N VAL A 30 -30.71 4.98 -28.62
CA VAL A 30 -29.59 4.31 -27.95
C VAL A 30 -28.44 5.31 -27.88
N ILE A 31 -28.38 6.04 -26.77
CA ILE A 31 -27.16 6.80 -26.41
C ILE A 31 -26.12 5.74 -26.04
N THR A 32 -25.28 5.36 -26.99
CA THR A 32 -24.03 4.66 -26.69
C THR A 32 -23.14 5.65 -25.97
N ALA A 33 -23.25 5.70 -24.63
CA ALA A 33 -22.17 6.26 -23.82
C ALA A 33 -20.90 5.48 -24.21
N PRO A 34 -19.78 6.17 -24.49
CA PRO A 34 -18.53 5.46 -24.66
C PRO A 34 -18.28 4.70 -23.37
N THR A 35 -18.40 3.37 -23.41
CA THR A 35 -17.89 2.51 -22.36
C THR A 35 -16.39 2.77 -22.33
N ALA A 36 -15.92 3.55 -21.37
CA ALA A 36 -14.50 3.54 -21.04
C ALA A 36 -14.09 2.07 -20.92
N PRO A 37 -13.00 1.63 -21.54
CA PRO A 37 -12.57 0.24 -21.43
C PRO A 37 -12.39 -0.07 -19.95
N LEU A 38 -13.14 -1.03 -19.44
CA LEU A 38 -12.94 -1.63 -18.14
C LEU A 38 -11.45 -2.04 -18.08
N GLY A 39 -10.70 -1.44 -17.14
CA GLY A 39 -9.33 -1.72 -16.75
C GLY A 39 -8.49 -2.46 -17.78
N ALA A 40 -8.01 -1.78 -18.82
CA ALA A 40 -7.11 -2.41 -19.77
C ALA A 40 -5.82 -2.79 -19.03
N GLN A 41 -5.40 -4.06 -19.15
CA GLN A 41 -4.05 -4.50 -18.74
C GLN A 41 -3.02 -3.49 -19.26
N ILE A 42 -1.92 -3.28 -18.51
CA ILE A 42 -0.81 -2.47 -19.02
C ILE A 42 -0.37 -3.09 -20.35
N ALA A 43 -0.41 -2.30 -21.42
CA ALA A 43 -0.16 -2.79 -22.74
C ALA A 43 1.31 -3.26 -22.89
N ALA A 44 1.54 -4.32 -23.66
CA ALA A 44 2.90 -4.81 -23.95
C ALA A 44 3.81 -3.71 -24.53
N SER A 45 3.24 -2.76 -25.30
CA SER A 45 3.95 -1.59 -25.82
C SER A 45 4.44 -0.64 -24.72
N GLU A 46 3.76 -0.55 -23.58
CA GLU A 46 4.19 0.27 -22.45
C GLU A 46 5.44 -0.34 -21.80
N PHE A 47 5.45 -1.65 -21.56
CA PHE A 47 6.67 -2.32 -21.06
C PHE A 47 7.84 -2.17 -22.03
N ALA A 48 7.60 -2.21 -23.35
CA ALA A 48 8.63 -1.93 -24.34
C ALA A 48 9.15 -0.48 -24.21
N ALA A 49 8.26 0.51 -24.09
CA ALA A 49 8.65 1.91 -23.91
C ALA A 49 9.44 2.14 -22.61
N ARG A 50 9.11 1.43 -21.51
CA ARG A 50 9.87 1.47 -20.25
C ARG A 50 11.31 0.94 -20.45
N ARG A 51 11.47 -0.15 -21.20
CA ARG A 51 12.80 -0.69 -21.55
C ARG A 51 13.57 0.25 -22.49
N ASP A 52 12.87 0.92 -23.44
CA ASP A 52 13.47 1.94 -24.30
C ASP A 52 14.04 3.10 -23.49
N ALA A 53 13.23 3.60 -22.53
CA ALA A 53 13.65 4.68 -21.64
C ALA A 53 14.82 4.27 -20.73
N LEU A 54 14.83 3.03 -20.25
CA LEU A 54 15.95 2.50 -19.46
C LEU A 54 17.23 2.43 -20.26
N VAL A 55 17.18 1.88 -21.48
CA VAL A 55 18.35 1.79 -22.38
C VAL A 55 18.90 3.18 -22.70
N ALA A 56 18.04 4.16 -22.92
CA ALA A 56 18.47 5.54 -23.16
C ALA A 56 19.15 6.20 -21.95
N ALA A 57 18.89 5.69 -20.74
CA ALA A 57 19.46 6.21 -19.49
C ALA A 57 20.76 5.50 -19.05
N LEU A 58 21.10 4.37 -19.66
CA LEU A 58 22.28 3.56 -19.31
C LEU A 58 23.33 3.61 -20.41
N PRO A 59 24.63 3.46 -20.09
CA PRO A 59 25.68 3.26 -21.07
C PRO A 59 25.55 1.88 -21.73
N ASP A 60 26.22 1.69 -22.86
CA ASP A 60 26.34 0.39 -23.52
C ASP A 60 26.86 -0.69 -22.55
N GLY A 61 26.30 -1.90 -22.67
CA GLY A 61 26.66 -3.02 -21.81
C GLY A 61 25.58 -4.08 -21.72
N VAL A 62 25.62 -4.84 -20.65
CA VAL A 62 24.61 -5.83 -20.29
C VAL A 62 23.79 -5.31 -19.13
N PHE A 63 22.47 -5.23 -19.31
CA PHE A 63 21.53 -4.98 -18.21
C PHE A 63 20.83 -6.28 -17.84
N LEU A 64 20.69 -6.54 -16.54
CA LEU A 64 20.02 -7.70 -15.96
C LEU A 64 18.99 -7.24 -14.93
N ALA A 65 17.71 -7.54 -15.17
CA ALA A 65 16.70 -7.50 -14.12
C ALA A 65 16.38 -8.92 -13.66
N LEU A 66 16.50 -9.13 -12.37
CA LEU A 66 16.25 -10.43 -11.74
C LEU A 66 14.81 -10.45 -11.20
N GLY A 67 14.02 -11.44 -11.65
CA GLY A 67 12.75 -11.75 -11.03
C GLY A 67 12.93 -12.61 -9.78
N ASN A 68 11.95 -12.57 -8.88
CA ASN A 68 12.00 -13.38 -7.67
C ASN A 68 12.03 -14.87 -8.00
N PRO A 69 12.82 -15.65 -7.27
CA PRO A 69 12.88 -17.09 -7.42
C PRO A 69 11.55 -17.74 -7.00
N GLU A 70 11.37 -18.97 -7.43
CA GLU A 70 10.23 -19.78 -6.96
C GLU A 70 10.29 -19.94 -5.44
N PRO A 71 9.17 -19.72 -4.71
CA PRO A 71 9.14 -19.95 -3.28
C PRO A 71 9.52 -21.39 -2.95
N VAL A 72 10.29 -21.58 -1.87
CA VAL A 72 10.69 -22.93 -1.38
C VAL A 72 9.45 -23.78 -1.06
N LEU A 73 8.39 -23.13 -0.58
CA LEU A 73 7.10 -23.74 -0.33
C LEU A 73 6.15 -23.27 -1.44
N ASP A 74 5.79 -24.16 -2.35
CA ASP A 74 5.01 -23.88 -3.57
C ASP A 74 3.56 -23.44 -3.33
N TYR A 75 3.08 -23.54 -2.08
CA TYR A 75 1.74 -23.11 -1.67
C TYR A 75 1.70 -21.70 -1.04
N VAL A 76 2.83 -20.98 -0.93
CA VAL A 76 2.83 -19.57 -0.50
C VAL A 76 2.57 -18.65 -1.69
N THR A 77 1.89 -17.53 -1.43
CA THR A 77 1.61 -16.54 -2.48
C THR A 77 2.94 -16.00 -3.01
N PHE A 78 3.10 -16.06 -4.33
CA PHE A 78 4.24 -15.48 -5.03
C PHE A 78 4.02 -13.99 -5.27
N HIS A 79 5.06 -13.20 -5.08
CA HIS A 79 5.11 -11.80 -5.46
C HIS A 79 6.37 -11.56 -6.29
N GLN A 80 6.21 -10.95 -7.44
CA GLN A 80 7.32 -10.68 -8.35
C GLN A 80 8.21 -9.53 -7.85
N ASP A 81 9.50 -9.57 -8.21
CA ASP A 81 10.42 -8.45 -7.98
C ASP A 81 9.91 -7.18 -8.70
N PRO A 82 9.81 -6.04 -8.01
CA PRO A 82 9.19 -4.83 -8.58
C PRO A 82 10.01 -4.22 -9.74
N TYR A 83 11.32 -4.38 -9.79
CA TYR A 83 12.15 -3.90 -10.91
C TYR A 83 11.92 -4.74 -12.15
N PHE A 84 11.90 -6.05 -11.98
CA PHE A 84 11.63 -6.99 -13.06
C PHE A 84 10.19 -6.83 -13.58
N ASN A 85 9.20 -6.77 -12.68
CA ASN A 85 7.78 -6.61 -13.03
C ASN A 85 7.56 -5.31 -13.81
N TYR A 86 8.12 -4.19 -13.35
CA TYR A 86 8.01 -2.89 -14.03
C TYR A 86 8.46 -2.92 -15.49
N LEU A 87 9.51 -3.70 -15.80
CA LEU A 87 10.10 -3.77 -17.13
C LEU A 87 9.47 -4.83 -18.03
N THR A 88 8.75 -5.81 -17.48
CA THR A 88 8.30 -6.99 -18.24
C THR A 88 6.81 -7.25 -18.16
N GLY A 89 6.16 -6.92 -17.03
CA GLY A 89 4.80 -7.36 -16.71
C GLY A 89 4.65 -8.88 -16.57
N PHE A 90 5.76 -9.61 -16.40
CA PHE A 90 5.77 -11.06 -16.31
C PHE A 90 5.80 -11.54 -14.87
N ASP A 91 4.84 -12.39 -14.51
CA ASP A 91 4.58 -12.74 -13.11
C ASP A 91 4.93 -14.21 -12.75
N GLU A 92 5.65 -14.93 -13.59
CA GLU A 92 6.13 -16.26 -13.22
C GLU A 92 7.48 -16.19 -12.49
N PRO A 93 7.70 -17.04 -11.46
CA PRO A 93 8.93 -17.05 -10.69
C PRO A 93 10.14 -17.56 -11.48
N GLY A 94 11.34 -17.18 -11.02
CA GLY A 94 12.60 -17.65 -11.59
C GLY A 94 12.91 -17.12 -12.98
N ALA A 95 12.25 -16.02 -13.38
CA ALA A 95 12.50 -15.35 -14.66
C ALA A 95 13.57 -14.26 -14.53
N SER A 96 14.19 -13.87 -15.67
CA SER A 96 15.15 -12.77 -15.71
C SER A 96 15.12 -12.09 -17.08
N LEU A 97 15.23 -10.77 -17.08
CA LEU A 97 15.34 -9.96 -18.29
C LEU A 97 16.81 -9.58 -18.53
N VAL A 98 17.32 -9.87 -19.72
CA VAL A 98 18.64 -9.42 -20.15
C VAL A 98 18.48 -8.51 -21.34
N ILE A 99 19.06 -7.31 -21.29
CA ILE A 99 19.15 -6.36 -22.40
C ILE A 99 20.63 -6.13 -22.69
N VAL A 100 21.02 -6.26 -23.95
CA VAL A 100 22.39 -6.01 -24.41
C VAL A 100 22.39 -4.86 -25.39
N THR A 101 23.23 -3.87 -25.15
CA THR A 101 23.39 -2.71 -26.04
C THR A 101 24.86 -2.53 -26.47
N ARG A 102 25.07 -2.19 -27.74
CA ARG A 102 26.36 -1.83 -28.28
C ARG A 102 26.16 -0.89 -29.46
N GLY A 103 26.33 0.40 -29.23
CA GLY A 103 26.02 1.43 -30.21
C GLY A 103 24.56 1.39 -30.63
N SER A 104 24.28 1.12 -31.91
CA SER A 104 22.89 0.98 -32.40
C SER A 104 22.32 -0.43 -32.27
N GLU A 105 23.11 -1.41 -31.86
CA GLU A 105 22.64 -2.78 -31.69
C GLU A 105 22.01 -2.96 -30.33
N ARG A 106 20.83 -3.57 -30.33
CA ARG A 106 20.09 -3.93 -29.12
C ARG A 106 19.49 -5.32 -29.25
N ARG A 107 19.61 -6.11 -28.18
CA ARG A 107 19.00 -7.43 -28.08
C ARG A 107 18.35 -7.57 -26.69
N GLU A 108 17.17 -8.18 -26.65
CA GLU A 108 16.41 -8.40 -25.42
C GLU A 108 16.03 -9.87 -25.30
N PHE A 109 16.30 -10.43 -24.13
CA PHE A 109 16.00 -11.83 -23.81
C PHE A 109 15.20 -11.90 -22.52
N LEU A 110 14.12 -12.65 -22.54
CA LEU A 110 13.43 -13.04 -21.32
C LEU A 110 13.73 -14.52 -21.03
N PHE A 111 14.47 -14.75 -19.98
CA PHE A 111 14.76 -16.07 -19.46
C PHE A 111 13.59 -16.51 -18.61
N VAL A 112 12.99 -17.66 -18.92
CA VAL A 112 11.83 -18.21 -18.24
C VAL A 112 12.02 -19.71 -17.98
N GLN A 113 11.32 -20.24 -17.01
CA GLN A 113 11.29 -21.68 -16.79
C GLN A 113 10.67 -22.38 -18.00
N GLY A 114 11.26 -23.51 -18.42
CA GLY A 114 10.70 -24.39 -19.42
C GLY A 114 9.36 -25.02 -18.92
N LYS A 115 8.55 -25.51 -19.88
CA LYS A 115 7.39 -26.31 -19.53
C LYS A 115 7.84 -27.64 -18.93
N ASP A 116 7.29 -27.96 -17.75
CA ASP A 116 7.49 -29.24 -17.07
C ASP A 116 6.13 -29.73 -16.55
N PRO A 117 5.46 -30.65 -17.29
CA PRO A 117 4.15 -31.15 -16.89
C PRO A 117 4.13 -31.79 -15.49
N ALA A 118 5.26 -32.32 -14.99
CA ALA A 118 5.32 -32.91 -13.67
C ALA A 118 5.32 -31.84 -12.55
N ARG A 119 5.93 -30.69 -12.80
CA ARG A 119 5.88 -29.53 -11.89
C ARG A 119 4.60 -28.71 -12.05
N GLU A 120 4.11 -28.56 -13.27
CA GLU A 120 2.89 -27.78 -13.58
C GLU A 120 1.64 -28.35 -12.88
N VAL A 121 1.66 -29.63 -12.49
CA VAL A 121 0.60 -30.22 -11.62
C VAL A 121 0.54 -29.54 -10.25
N TRP A 122 1.66 -29.01 -9.75
CA TRP A 122 1.77 -28.38 -8.43
C TRP A 122 1.61 -26.86 -8.49
N THR A 123 2.21 -26.23 -9.48
CA THR A 123 2.35 -24.76 -9.52
C THR A 123 1.56 -24.08 -10.64
N GLY A 124 0.80 -24.85 -11.43
CA GLY A 124 0.05 -24.35 -12.59
C GLY A 124 0.89 -24.30 -13.86
N ASN A 125 0.19 -24.05 -14.98
CA ASN A 125 0.82 -23.99 -16.31
C ASN A 125 1.83 -22.86 -16.40
N ARG A 126 2.99 -23.12 -17.01
CA ARG A 126 4.00 -22.13 -17.35
C ARG A 126 3.85 -21.67 -18.80
N LEU A 127 4.18 -20.39 -19.06
CA LEU A 127 4.23 -19.85 -20.43
C LEU A 127 5.25 -20.62 -21.27
N GLY A 128 6.41 -20.91 -20.67
CA GLY A 128 7.54 -21.58 -21.32
C GLY A 128 8.18 -20.72 -22.40
N VAL A 129 9.36 -21.14 -22.87
CA VAL A 129 10.17 -20.39 -23.83
C VAL A 129 9.41 -20.01 -25.10
N ALA A 130 8.66 -20.96 -25.68
CA ALA A 130 7.93 -20.74 -26.93
C ALA A 130 6.78 -19.72 -26.81
N GLY A 131 6.22 -19.56 -25.59
CA GLY A 131 5.13 -18.62 -25.35
C GLY A 131 5.57 -17.17 -25.19
N VAL A 132 6.85 -16.91 -24.88
CA VAL A 132 7.35 -15.55 -24.60
C VAL A 132 7.15 -14.59 -25.78
N ARG A 133 7.58 -14.97 -26.97
CA ARG A 133 7.52 -14.10 -28.15
C ARG A 133 6.09 -13.71 -28.55
N PRO A 134 5.14 -14.64 -28.67
CA PRO A 134 3.76 -14.28 -29.02
C PRO A 134 3.04 -13.48 -27.95
N THR A 135 3.40 -13.64 -26.67
CA THR A 135 2.70 -12.99 -25.55
C THR A 135 3.33 -11.63 -25.20
N LEU A 136 4.67 -11.55 -25.14
CA LEU A 136 5.40 -10.39 -24.61
C LEU A 136 6.26 -9.66 -25.66
N GLY A 137 6.37 -10.20 -26.88
CA GLY A 137 7.21 -9.63 -27.95
C GLY A 137 8.71 -9.80 -27.74
N LEU A 138 9.17 -10.45 -26.67
CA LEU A 138 10.56 -10.66 -26.32
C LEU A 138 11.09 -11.99 -26.86
N GLU A 139 12.41 -12.12 -27.03
CA GLU A 139 13.03 -13.41 -27.31
C GLU A 139 13.07 -14.27 -26.05
N GLY A 140 12.30 -15.39 -26.02
CA GLY A 140 12.30 -16.31 -24.90
C GLY A 140 13.53 -17.21 -24.88
N ARG A 141 14.09 -17.44 -23.70
CA ARG A 141 15.19 -18.38 -23.44
C ARG A 141 14.94 -19.18 -22.18
N ASP A 142 15.52 -20.37 -22.11
CA ASP A 142 15.42 -21.19 -20.91
C ASP A 142 16.24 -20.59 -19.77
N ALA A 143 15.63 -20.45 -18.59
CA ALA A 143 16.27 -19.90 -17.40
C ALA A 143 17.55 -20.67 -16.99
N ALA A 144 17.61 -21.97 -17.27
CA ALA A 144 18.80 -22.77 -17.01
C ALA A 144 20.05 -22.30 -17.78
N ASN A 145 19.86 -21.58 -18.88
CA ASN A 145 20.96 -21.07 -19.71
C ASN A 145 21.43 -19.66 -19.31
N LEU A 146 20.81 -19.01 -18.32
CA LEU A 146 21.09 -17.61 -17.96
C LEU A 146 22.58 -17.41 -17.64
N ALA A 147 23.17 -18.23 -16.77
CA ALA A 147 24.58 -18.09 -16.37
C ALA A 147 25.53 -18.22 -17.58
N ALA A 148 25.36 -19.26 -18.41
CA ALA A 148 26.21 -19.47 -19.59
C ALA A 148 26.09 -18.35 -20.63
N VAL A 149 24.88 -17.80 -20.82
CA VAL A 149 24.67 -16.66 -21.72
C VAL A 149 25.32 -15.41 -21.15
N LEU A 150 25.18 -15.15 -19.82
CA LEU A 150 25.85 -14.02 -19.19
C LEU A 150 27.37 -14.14 -19.31
N ASP A 151 27.98 -15.30 -19.06
CA ASP A 151 29.42 -15.51 -19.21
C ASP A 151 29.89 -15.17 -20.64
N SER A 152 29.14 -15.59 -21.65
CA SER A 152 29.44 -15.28 -23.05
C SER A 152 29.34 -13.78 -23.37
N LEU A 153 28.35 -13.09 -22.82
CA LEU A 153 28.14 -11.66 -22.98
C LEU A 153 29.21 -10.84 -22.26
N LEU A 154 29.53 -11.23 -21.03
CA LEU A 154 30.49 -10.53 -20.17
C LEU A 154 31.93 -10.72 -20.58
N ALA A 155 32.23 -11.72 -21.43
CA ALA A 155 33.50 -11.84 -22.09
C ALA A 155 33.78 -10.67 -23.08
N ILE A 156 32.71 -10.02 -23.58
CA ILE A 156 32.78 -8.94 -24.58
C ILE A 156 32.40 -7.57 -23.94
N HIS A 157 31.53 -7.58 -22.95
CA HIS A 157 31.03 -6.38 -22.26
C HIS A 157 31.61 -6.31 -20.85
N PRO A 158 32.38 -5.26 -20.48
CA PRO A 158 33.05 -5.20 -19.18
C PRO A 158 32.13 -4.82 -18.00
N ALA A 159 30.91 -4.36 -18.29
CA ALA A 159 29.95 -3.90 -17.27
C ALA A 159 28.65 -4.71 -17.30
N LEU A 160 28.17 -5.07 -16.11
CA LEU A 160 26.86 -5.66 -15.85
C LEU A 160 26.03 -4.73 -14.97
N HIS A 161 25.03 -4.09 -15.56
CA HIS A 161 24.06 -3.25 -14.85
C HIS A 161 22.94 -4.12 -14.30
N VAL A 162 22.67 -4.05 -12.99
CA VAL A 162 21.73 -4.97 -12.33
C VAL A 162 20.64 -4.24 -11.59
N ALA A 163 19.40 -4.71 -11.73
CA ALA A 163 18.27 -4.35 -10.89
C ALA A 163 17.61 -5.61 -10.29
N GLY A 164 17.13 -5.51 -9.05
CA GLY A 164 16.54 -6.60 -8.28
C GLY A 164 16.81 -6.42 -6.79
N ASP A 165 16.49 -7.45 -5.98
CA ASP A 165 16.75 -7.45 -4.55
C ASP A 165 18.23 -7.70 -4.24
N ILE A 166 19.05 -6.66 -4.41
CA ILE A 166 20.51 -6.71 -4.32
C ILE A 166 21.06 -5.74 -3.27
N GLY A 167 22.29 -5.99 -2.84
CA GLY A 167 23.02 -5.10 -1.92
C GLY A 167 22.58 -5.22 -0.46
N ARG A 168 21.97 -6.33 -0.06
CA ARG A 168 21.66 -6.63 1.34
C ARG A 168 22.92 -6.84 2.17
N ARG A 169 22.82 -6.60 3.47
CA ARG A 169 23.92 -6.84 4.41
C ARG A 169 24.35 -8.30 4.40
N MET A 170 25.62 -8.56 4.71
CA MET A 170 26.19 -9.93 4.67
C MET A 170 25.40 -10.99 5.46
N THR A 171 24.72 -10.59 6.54
CA THR A 171 23.87 -11.48 7.36
C THR A 171 22.49 -11.75 6.76
N GLU A 172 22.09 -11.01 5.70
CA GLU A 172 20.76 -11.04 5.09
C GLU A 172 20.84 -11.08 3.57
N ARG A 173 21.81 -11.85 3.03
CA ARG A 173 22.02 -11.94 1.58
C ARG A 173 20.84 -12.57 0.87
N SER A 174 20.30 -11.84 -0.12
CA SER A 174 19.24 -12.34 -0.99
C SER A 174 19.74 -13.46 -1.93
N LEU A 175 18.81 -14.16 -2.57
CA LEU A 175 19.18 -15.11 -3.64
C LEU A 175 19.74 -14.37 -4.87
N HIS A 176 19.31 -13.13 -5.12
CA HIS A 176 19.89 -12.28 -6.16
C HIS A 176 21.35 -11.92 -5.85
N ASP A 177 21.68 -11.57 -4.60
CA ASP A 177 23.06 -11.32 -4.19
C ASP A 177 23.94 -12.56 -4.35
N GLN A 178 23.44 -13.74 -3.95
CA GLN A 178 24.15 -15.00 -4.10
C GLN A 178 24.42 -15.35 -5.57
N PHE A 179 23.42 -15.11 -6.45
CA PHE A 179 23.59 -15.27 -7.89
C PHE A 179 24.68 -14.33 -8.44
N LEU A 180 24.68 -13.05 -8.03
CA LEU A 180 25.68 -12.08 -8.47
C LEU A 180 27.10 -12.42 -7.96
N ASP A 181 27.22 -13.01 -6.79
CA ASP A 181 28.52 -13.49 -6.30
C ASP A 181 29.08 -14.63 -7.20
N ALA A 182 28.21 -15.54 -7.64
CA ALA A 182 28.61 -16.56 -8.60
C ALA A 182 29.03 -15.96 -9.96
N VAL A 183 28.28 -14.97 -10.45
CA VAL A 183 28.63 -14.23 -11.69
C VAL A 183 29.99 -13.53 -11.55
N ARG A 184 30.25 -12.85 -10.42
CA ARG A 184 31.56 -12.21 -10.17
C ARG A 184 32.71 -13.21 -10.09
N ALA A 185 32.47 -14.36 -9.46
CA ALA A 185 33.49 -15.39 -9.38
C ALA A 185 33.86 -15.97 -10.75
N ALA A 186 32.86 -16.17 -11.62
CA ALA A 186 33.07 -16.64 -13.00
C ALA A 186 33.68 -15.55 -13.90
N ASN A 187 33.42 -14.28 -13.62
CA ASN A 187 33.80 -13.13 -14.46
C ASN A 187 34.57 -12.07 -13.64
N PRO A 188 35.80 -12.33 -13.16
CA PRO A 188 36.52 -11.46 -12.20
C PRO A 188 36.84 -10.05 -12.70
N ARG A 189 36.76 -9.80 -14.00
CA ARG A 189 37.04 -8.49 -14.63
C ARG A 189 35.79 -7.65 -14.86
N VAL A 190 34.62 -8.20 -14.59
CA VAL A 190 33.34 -7.52 -14.82
C VAL A 190 33.02 -6.55 -13.68
N GLU A 191 32.71 -5.33 -14.03
CA GLU A 191 32.14 -4.36 -13.11
C GLU A 191 30.64 -4.61 -12.97
N VAL A 192 30.17 -4.93 -11.75
CA VAL A 192 28.74 -5.06 -11.45
C VAL A 192 28.23 -3.73 -10.90
N VAL A 193 27.38 -3.06 -11.67
CA VAL A 193 26.83 -1.72 -11.37
C VAL A 193 25.40 -1.84 -10.92
N ASP A 194 25.05 -1.21 -9.78
CA ASP A 194 23.67 -1.12 -9.32
C ASP A 194 22.86 -0.16 -10.21
N ALA A 195 21.93 -0.69 -10.99
CA ALA A 195 21.08 0.06 -11.90
C ALA A 195 19.69 0.38 -11.34
N ARG A 196 19.41 0.03 -10.07
CA ARG A 196 18.10 0.27 -9.46
C ARG A 196 17.68 1.73 -9.54
N ARG A 197 18.61 2.65 -9.30
CA ARG A 197 18.32 4.09 -9.40
C ARG A 197 17.81 4.53 -10.77
N ALA A 198 18.29 3.93 -11.87
CA ALA A 198 17.80 4.24 -13.21
C ALA A 198 16.34 3.77 -13.39
N VAL A 199 16.02 2.57 -12.89
CA VAL A 199 14.65 2.05 -12.92
C VAL A 199 13.73 2.85 -11.97
N ASP A 200 14.19 3.22 -10.79
CA ASP A 200 13.44 4.03 -9.81
C ASP A 200 13.07 5.41 -10.38
N GLN A 201 13.94 5.99 -11.20
CA GLN A 201 13.63 7.26 -11.86
C GLN A 201 12.46 7.13 -12.86
N LEU A 202 12.31 5.98 -13.50
CA LEU A 202 11.20 5.69 -14.39
C LEU A 202 9.93 5.36 -13.59
N ARG A 203 10.03 4.49 -12.58
CA ARG A 203 8.93 4.09 -11.70
C ARG A 203 8.35 5.26 -10.92
N GLY A 204 9.17 6.25 -10.58
CA GLY A 204 8.74 7.44 -9.84
C GLY A 204 7.66 8.26 -10.55
N ARG A 205 7.53 8.13 -11.87
CA ARG A 205 6.45 8.74 -12.65
C ARG A 205 5.51 7.66 -13.17
N LYS A 206 4.34 7.60 -12.57
CA LYS A 206 3.30 6.63 -12.95
C LYS A 206 2.66 7.01 -14.28
N SER A 207 2.45 6.02 -15.13
CA SER A 207 1.62 6.17 -16.33
C SER A 207 0.14 6.27 -15.97
N THR A 208 -0.69 6.62 -16.93
CA THR A 208 -2.16 6.62 -16.75
C THR A 208 -2.67 5.23 -16.36
N ALA A 209 -2.13 4.16 -16.97
CA ALA A 209 -2.53 2.80 -16.66
C ALA A 209 -2.13 2.37 -15.23
N GLU A 210 -0.98 2.84 -14.72
CA GLU A 210 -0.57 2.63 -13.33
C GLU A 210 -1.44 3.42 -12.36
N LEU A 211 -1.73 4.70 -12.67
CA LEU A 211 -2.63 5.54 -11.85
C LEU A 211 -4.05 4.96 -11.75
N ASP A 212 -4.56 4.33 -12.81
CA ASP A 212 -5.88 3.65 -12.77
C ASP A 212 -5.88 2.45 -11.81
N ARG A 213 -4.78 1.67 -11.74
CA ARG A 213 -4.65 0.57 -10.78
C ARG A 213 -4.56 1.06 -9.35
N LEU A 214 -3.76 2.07 -9.11
CA LEU A 214 -3.65 2.72 -7.81
C LEU A 214 -5.00 3.30 -7.34
N ARG A 215 -5.76 3.90 -8.27
CA ARG A 215 -7.11 4.38 -7.98
C ARG A 215 -8.05 3.25 -7.55
N LEU A 216 -8.05 2.13 -8.28
CA LEU A 216 -8.86 0.96 -7.94
C LEU A 216 -8.42 0.32 -6.62
N ALA A 217 -7.11 0.18 -6.38
CA ALA A 217 -6.58 -0.30 -5.12
C ALA A 217 -7.07 0.56 -3.93
N GLY A 218 -7.01 1.89 -4.05
CA GLY A 218 -7.49 2.82 -3.02
C GLY A 218 -9.00 2.73 -2.80
N GLU A 219 -9.81 2.62 -3.86
CA GLU A 219 -11.26 2.45 -3.77
C GLU A 219 -11.65 1.13 -3.09
N ILE A 220 -11.00 0.01 -3.46
CA ILE A 220 -11.22 -1.30 -2.84
C ILE A 220 -10.79 -1.28 -1.37
N THR A 221 -9.64 -0.66 -1.08
CA THR A 221 -9.15 -0.46 0.29
C THR A 221 -10.18 0.26 1.15
N ALA A 222 -10.72 1.38 0.68
CA ALA A 222 -11.72 2.16 1.41
C ALA A 222 -12.99 1.34 1.71
N ARG A 223 -13.44 0.48 0.79
CA ARG A 223 -14.59 -0.41 1.02
C ARG A 223 -14.31 -1.46 2.10
N GLY A 224 -13.09 -1.98 2.17
CA GLY A 224 -12.67 -2.86 3.26
C GLY A 224 -12.74 -2.18 4.64
N HIS A 225 -12.24 -0.95 4.73
CA HIS A 225 -12.36 -0.15 5.95
C HIS A 225 -13.81 0.06 6.38
N LEU A 226 -14.70 0.42 5.44
CA LEU A 226 -16.13 0.58 5.73
C LEU A 226 -16.73 -0.72 6.28
N ALA A 227 -16.40 -1.87 5.72
CA ALA A 227 -16.88 -3.17 6.21
C ALA A 227 -16.35 -3.51 7.60
N ALA A 228 -15.10 -3.18 7.92
CA ALA A 228 -14.54 -3.34 9.25
C ALA A 228 -15.31 -2.47 10.28
N LEU A 229 -15.66 -1.24 9.92
CA LEU A 229 -16.44 -0.35 10.79
C LEU A 229 -17.85 -0.86 11.08
N GLU A 230 -18.46 -1.67 10.22
CA GLU A 230 -19.75 -2.31 10.49
C GLU A 230 -19.70 -3.27 11.70
N LEU A 231 -18.52 -3.83 12.00
CA LEU A 231 -18.30 -4.72 13.14
C LEU A 231 -17.82 -3.99 14.39
N LEU A 232 -17.32 -2.75 14.26
CA LEU A 232 -16.64 -2.04 15.35
C LEU A 232 -17.56 -1.78 16.54
N THR A 233 -17.22 -2.38 17.67
CA THR A 233 -17.93 -2.25 18.95
C THR A 233 -16.96 -2.52 20.11
N PRO A 234 -17.20 -1.97 21.32
CA PRO A 234 -16.42 -2.37 22.50
C PRO A 234 -16.38 -3.89 22.69
N GLY A 235 -15.20 -4.42 22.97
CA GLY A 235 -14.96 -5.86 23.11
C GLY A 235 -14.66 -6.59 21.80
N ILE A 236 -14.55 -5.90 20.64
CA ILE A 236 -14.08 -6.52 19.40
C ILE A 236 -12.57 -6.78 19.47
N ALA A 237 -12.10 -7.88 18.88
CA ALA A 237 -10.68 -8.11 18.72
C ALA A 237 -10.17 -7.42 17.43
N GLU A 238 -8.94 -6.91 17.49
CA GLU A 238 -8.30 -6.19 16.39
C GLU A 238 -8.29 -7.02 15.10
N PHE A 239 -7.96 -8.32 15.18
CA PHE A 239 -7.95 -9.22 14.01
C PHE A 239 -9.33 -9.42 13.36
N GLU A 240 -10.45 -9.19 14.08
CA GLU A 240 -11.79 -9.31 13.48
C GLU A 240 -12.05 -8.17 12.48
N LEU A 241 -11.51 -6.97 12.76
CA LEU A 241 -11.60 -5.83 11.85
C LEU A 241 -10.70 -6.05 10.62
N GLN A 242 -9.47 -6.53 10.84
CA GLN A 242 -8.56 -6.94 9.77
C GLN A 242 -9.23 -7.95 8.84
N ALA A 243 -9.77 -9.05 9.39
CA ALA A 243 -10.42 -10.10 8.60
C ALA A 243 -11.62 -9.59 7.80
N ALA A 244 -12.39 -8.63 8.34
CA ALA A 244 -13.52 -8.03 7.64
C ALA A 244 -13.07 -7.20 6.42
N ALA A 245 -12.01 -6.43 6.56
CA ALA A 245 -11.44 -5.65 5.47
C ALA A 245 -10.86 -6.57 4.37
N GLU A 246 -10.03 -7.54 4.76
CA GLU A 246 -9.38 -8.49 3.84
C GLU A 246 -10.39 -9.35 3.08
N TYR A 247 -11.51 -9.74 3.72
CA TYR A 247 -12.61 -10.45 3.05
C TYR A 247 -13.20 -9.62 1.89
N VAL A 248 -13.44 -8.33 2.14
CA VAL A 248 -14.00 -7.44 1.10
C VAL A 248 -13.00 -7.25 -0.03
N TRP A 249 -11.73 -7.02 0.28
CA TRP A 249 -10.70 -6.87 -0.74
C TRP A 249 -10.61 -8.07 -1.66
N ARG A 250 -10.53 -9.28 -1.09
CA ARG A 250 -10.48 -10.51 -1.89
C ARG A 250 -11.72 -10.71 -2.76
N ARG A 251 -12.90 -10.42 -2.20
CA ARG A 251 -14.16 -10.52 -2.94
C ARG A 251 -14.22 -9.55 -4.13
N GLU A 252 -13.58 -8.39 -4.01
CA GLU A 252 -13.59 -7.35 -5.04
C GLU A 252 -12.39 -7.39 -5.98
N GLY A 253 -11.59 -8.44 -5.92
CA GLY A 253 -10.48 -8.69 -6.85
C GLY A 253 -9.14 -8.12 -6.38
N GLY A 254 -9.02 -7.71 -5.12
CA GLY A 254 -7.73 -7.37 -4.53
C GLY A 254 -6.81 -8.56 -4.38
N ASP A 255 -5.52 -8.38 -4.60
CA ASP A 255 -4.51 -9.45 -4.58
C ASP A 255 -4.14 -9.89 -3.15
N GLY A 256 -4.51 -9.10 -2.16
CA GLY A 256 -4.21 -9.29 -0.73
C GLY A 256 -3.64 -8.04 -0.10
N PRO A 257 -3.28 -8.09 1.21
CA PRO A 257 -2.72 -6.95 1.91
C PRO A 257 -1.47 -6.40 1.22
N SER A 258 -1.39 -5.08 1.05
CA SER A 258 -0.20 -4.41 0.47
C SER A 258 0.98 -4.36 1.44
N TYR A 259 0.71 -4.53 2.73
CA TYR A 259 1.66 -4.68 3.82
C TYR A 259 1.00 -5.42 4.99
N GLY A 260 1.75 -5.77 6.03
CA GLY A 260 1.17 -6.35 7.24
C GLY A 260 0.18 -5.38 7.87
N SER A 261 -1.10 -5.75 7.88
CA SER A 261 -2.18 -4.93 8.44
C SER A 261 -1.88 -4.48 9.86
N ILE A 262 -2.20 -3.22 10.18
CA ILE A 262 -1.98 -2.59 11.48
C ILE A 262 -3.35 -2.19 12.04
N VAL A 263 -3.80 -2.88 13.09
CA VAL A 263 -5.06 -2.59 13.75
C VAL A 263 -4.79 -2.43 15.25
N GLY A 264 -4.43 -1.21 15.67
CA GLY A 264 -3.98 -0.93 17.03
C GLY A 264 -5.02 -0.20 17.86
N SER A 265 -5.53 -0.85 18.93
CA SER A 265 -6.50 -0.27 19.87
C SER A 265 -5.86 0.24 21.16
N GLY A 266 -6.34 1.38 21.68
CA GLY A 266 -5.88 1.98 22.93
C GLY A 266 -4.36 2.21 22.93
N PRO A 267 -3.57 1.60 23.84
CA PRO A 267 -2.12 1.77 23.88
C PRO A 267 -1.42 1.38 22.58
N ASN A 268 -1.93 0.34 21.87
CA ASN A 268 -1.37 -0.13 20.60
C ASN A 268 -1.49 0.91 19.48
N ALA A 269 -2.47 1.82 19.55
CA ALA A 269 -2.61 2.94 18.63
C ALA A 269 -1.40 3.88 18.62
N THR A 270 -0.51 3.80 19.62
CA THR A 270 0.72 4.58 19.72
C THR A 270 1.96 3.85 19.21
N THR A 271 1.81 2.63 18.67
CA THR A 271 2.88 1.85 18.04
C THR A 271 2.71 1.91 16.52
N LEU A 272 3.71 2.46 15.82
CA LEU A 272 3.59 2.83 14.40
C LEU A 272 3.27 1.64 13.50
N HIS A 273 3.98 0.51 13.65
CA HIS A 273 3.79 -0.71 12.87
C HIS A 273 3.36 -1.87 13.76
N TYR A 274 2.23 -1.68 14.48
CA TYR A 274 1.64 -2.73 15.31
C TYR A 274 0.81 -3.68 14.42
N ASN A 275 1.37 -4.84 14.11
CA ASN A 275 0.79 -5.84 13.21
C ASN A 275 0.50 -7.19 13.88
N ARG A 276 0.40 -7.22 15.22
CA ARG A 276 0.00 -8.43 15.95
C ARG A 276 -1.51 -8.63 15.97
N ASP A 277 -2.25 -7.53 15.99
CA ASP A 277 -3.71 -7.44 15.95
C ASP A 277 -4.38 -8.41 16.94
N ASP A 278 -3.78 -8.55 18.14
CA ASP A 278 -4.15 -9.59 19.11
C ASP A 278 -4.80 -9.05 20.39
N ARG A 279 -5.12 -7.74 20.44
CA ARG A 279 -5.80 -7.12 21.58
C ARG A 279 -7.30 -7.01 21.34
N THR A 280 -8.06 -6.91 22.44
CA THR A 280 -9.49 -6.58 22.44
C THR A 280 -9.69 -5.10 22.74
N ALA A 281 -10.30 -4.38 21.80
CA ALA A 281 -10.58 -2.95 21.93
C ALA A 281 -11.60 -2.67 23.05
N GLN A 282 -11.31 -1.71 23.93
CA GLN A 282 -12.15 -1.38 25.07
C GLN A 282 -13.04 -0.17 24.79
N ASP A 283 -14.11 -0.04 25.60
CA ASP A 283 -14.95 1.15 25.58
C ASP A 283 -14.13 2.41 25.90
N GLY A 284 -14.37 3.48 25.16
CA GLY A 284 -13.67 4.75 25.33
C GLY A 284 -12.28 4.84 24.70
N GLU A 285 -11.79 3.80 24.03
CA GLU A 285 -10.52 3.82 23.31
C GLU A 285 -10.65 4.32 21.86
N LEU A 286 -9.54 4.74 21.28
CA LEU A 286 -9.37 4.86 19.83
C LEU A 286 -8.79 3.56 19.28
N ILE A 287 -9.04 3.33 17.99
CA ILE A 287 -8.36 2.30 17.20
C ILE A 287 -7.81 2.94 15.93
N VAL A 288 -6.51 2.74 15.69
CA VAL A 288 -5.84 3.04 14.43
C VAL A 288 -5.98 1.83 13.54
N MET A 289 -6.54 2.03 12.36
CA MET A 289 -6.66 1.02 11.31
C MET A 289 -5.84 1.53 10.11
N ASP A 290 -4.66 0.94 9.94
CA ASP A 290 -3.72 1.22 8.86
C ASP A 290 -3.53 -0.08 8.08
N LEU A 291 -4.32 -0.23 7.05
CA LEU A 291 -4.39 -1.46 6.27
C LEU A 291 -4.92 -1.19 4.87
N ALA A 292 -4.34 -1.84 3.88
CA ALA A 292 -4.69 -1.64 2.49
C ALA A 292 -4.43 -2.89 1.64
N THR A 293 -4.90 -2.86 0.38
CA THR A 293 -4.76 -3.98 -0.55
C THR A 293 -3.96 -3.62 -1.79
N TYR A 294 -3.33 -4.63 -2.37
CA TYR A 294 -2.92 -4.59 -3.77
C TYR A 294 -4.11 -4.77 -4.71
N PHE A 295 -4.03 -4.17 -5.88
CA PHE A 295 -4.86 -4.47 -7.03
C PHE A 295 -4.01 -4.52 -8.30
N ASP A 296 -3.99 -5.68 -8.98
CA ASP A 296 -3.16 -5.95 -10.17
C ASP A 296 -1.68 -5.56 -9.95
N GLY A 297 -1.15 -5.94 -8.76
CA GLY A 297 0.22 -5.69 -8.32
C GLY A 297 0.52 -4.27 -7.84
N TYR A 298 -0.45 -3.34 -7.77
CA TYR A 298 -0.26 -1.96 -7.30
C TYR A 298 -0.85 -1.76 -5.90
N ALA A 299 -0.04 -1.20 -5.00
CA ALA A 299 -0.35 -1.01 -3.59
C ALA A 299 -1.15 0.27 -3.34
N ALA A 300 -2.20 0.18 -2.53
CA ALA A 300 -2.78 1.32 -1.84
C ALA A 300 -2.24 1.42 -0.41
N ASP A 301 -2.50 2.58 0.23
CA ASP A 301 -2.24 2.84 1.63
C ASP A 301 -3.36 3.71 2.24
N LEU A 302 -3.86 3.31 3.40
CA LEU A 302 -4.95 4.03 4.04
C LEU A 302 -4.94 3.83 5.55
N THR A 303 -4.84 4.93 6.28
CA THR A 303 -5.06 4.92 7.73
C THR A 303 -6.28 5.73 8.14
N ARG A 304 -7.08 5.16 9.02
CA ARG A 304 -8.11 5.87 9.79
C ARG A 304 -8.02 5.56 11.27
N THR A 305 -8.18 6.59 12.07
CA THR A 305 -8.37 6.46 13.52
C THR A 305 -9.81 6.76 13.87
N VAL A 306 -10.45 5.83 14.59
CA VAL A 306 -11.86 5.93 14.94
C VAL A 306 -12.11 5.59 16.43
N PRO A 307 -13.16 6.14 17.06
CA PRO A 307 -13.52 5.79 18.44
C PRO A 307 -14.27 4.45 18.49
N VAL A 308 -13.82 3.54 19.35
CA VAL A 308 -14.36 2.17 19.47
C VAL A 308 -15.85 2.18 19.81
N ASN A 309 -16.30 3.12 20.66
CA ASN A 309 -17.70 3.25 21.06
C ASN A 309 -18.54 4.21 20.17
N GLY A 310 -17.97 4.67 19.06
CA GLY A 310 -18.65 5.52 18.08
C GLY A 310 -18.60 7.01 18.36
N ARG A 311 -17.96 7.48 19.45
CA ARG A 311 -17.84 8.90 19.78
C ARG A 311 -16.46 9.26 20.31
N PHE A 312 -15.87 10.30 19.75
CA PHE A 312 -14.61 10.85 20.26
C PHE A 312 -14.84 11.56 21.61
N SER A 313 -14.05 11.20 22.62
CA SER A 313 -13.96 11.98 23.86
C SER A 313 -13.40 13.38 23.59
N PRO A 314 -13.55 14.35 24.51
CA PRO A 314 -12.98 15.68 24.34
C PRO A 314 -11.46 15.67 24.11
N ALA A 315 -10.71 14.80 24.78
CA ALA A 315 -9.26 14.67 24.62
C ALA A 315 -8.89 14.08 23.24
N GLN A 316 -9.54 12.99 22.84
CA GLN A 316 -9.35 12.37 21.54
C GLN A 316 -9.70 13.32 20.39
N ARG A 317 -10.81 14.04 20.52
CA ARG A 317 -11.25 15.04 19.53
C ARG A 317 -10.24 16.18 19.39
N ALA A 318 -9.60 16.61 20.47
CA ALA A 318 -8.58 17.65 20.42
C ALA A 318 -7.37 17.20 19.59
N VAL A 319 -6.83 16.00 19.87
CA VAL A 319 -5.69 15.44 19.11
C VAL A 319 -6.09 15.16 17.66
N TYR A 320 -7.25 14.53 17.43
CA TYR A 320 -7.73 14.21 16.07
C TYR A 320 -7.88 15.45 15.18
N LYS A 321 -8.43 16.56 15.73
CA LYS A 321 -8.56 17.83 14.99
C LYS A 321 -7.22 18.38 14.52
N ILE A 322 -6.17 18.26 15.32
CA ILE A 322 -4.83 18.72 14.97
C ILE A 322 -4.30 17.90 13.79
N VAL A 323 -4.39 16.57 13.86
CA VAL A 323 -3.92 15.68 12.79
C VAL A 323 -4.71 15.91 11.50
N LEU A 324 -6.04 16.02 11.57
CA LEU A 324 -6.87 16.34 10.41
C LEU A 324 -6.51 17.70 9.80
N ALA A 325 -6.32 18.71 10.64
CA ALA A 325 -5.92 20.05 10.18
C ALA A 325 -4.55 20.02 9.50
N ALA A 326 -3.61 19.20 10.00
CA ALA A 326 -2.28 19.01 9.41
C ALA A 326 -2.39 18.32 8.02
N GLN A 327 -3.20 17.26 7.90
CA GLN A 327 -3.44 16.61 6.61
C GLN A 327 -4.04 17.58 5.60
N LEU A 328 -5.07 18.34 6.00
CA LEU A 328 -5.70 19.34 5.14
C LEU A 328 -4.75 20.49 4.78
N ALA A 329 -3.83 20.87 5.67
CA ALA A 329 -2.81 21.87 5.38
C ALA A 329 -1.81 21.39 4.32
N ALA A 330 -1.37 20.13 4.42
CA ALA A 330 -0.52 19.50 3.42
C ALA A 330 -1.25 19.35 2.08
N GLU A 331 -2.49 18.84 2.08
CA GLU A 331 -3.32 18.65 0.87
C GLU A 331 -3.48 19.95 0.08
N ARG A 332 -3.67 21.09 0.75
CA ARG A 332 -3.73 22.41 0.09
C ARG A 332 -2.46 22.82 -0.66
N GLN A 333 -1.31 22.20 -0.35
CA GLN A 333 -0.06 22.43 -1.06
C GLN A 333 0.10 21.55 -2.30
N VAL A 334 -0.73 20.50 -2.46
CA VAL A 334 -0.67 19.59 -3.60
C VAL A 334 -1.16 20.34 -4.84
N ARG A 335 -0.21 20.66 -5.73
CA ARG A 335 -0.49 21.28 -7.03
C ARG A 335 0.60 20.93 -8.03
N VAL A 336 0.23 20.70 -9.27
CA VAL A 336 1.18 20.42 -10.35
C VAL A 336 2.23 21.53 -10.45
N GLY A 337 3.50 21.15 -10.45
CA GLY A 337 4.64 22.07 -10.46
C GLY A 337 4.94 22.73 -9.11
N GLY A 338 4.15 22.44 -8.06
CA GLY A 338 4.39 22.96 -6.72
C GLY A 338 5.59 22.33 -6.01
N PRO A 339 6.19 23.02 -5.02
CA PRO A 339 7.27 22.45 -4.24
C PRO A 339 6.76 21.37 -3.30
N ALA A 340 7.29 20.13 -3.40
CA ALA A 340 6.86 18.99 -2.60
C ALA A 340 7.06 19.24 -1.09
N ARG A 341 8.16 19.89 -0.71
CA ARG A 341 8.45 20.20 0.70
C ARG A 341 7.37 21.02 1.40
N ALA A 342 6.62 21.86 0.65
CA ALA A 342 5.57 22.69 1.22
C ALA A 342 4.47 21.87 1.93
N MET A 343 4.21 20.64 1.50
CA MET A 343 3.28 19.72 2.17
C MET A 343 3.77 19.42 3.60
N SER A 344 5.01 18.96 3.73
CA SER A 344 5.60 18.59 5.03
C SER A 344 5.76 19.81 5.94
N ASP A 345 6.24 20.93 5.40
CA ASP A 345 6.41 22.18 6.17
C ASP A 345 5.05 22.66 6.73
N SER A 346 3.98 22.62 5.93
CA SER A 346 2.63 23.03 6.35
C SER A 346 2.04 22.10 7.41
N ALA A 347 2.17 20.77 7.24
CA ALA A 347 1.69 19.80 8.23
C ALA A 347 2.44 19.94 9.54
N THR A 348 3.77 20.02 9.50
CA THR A 348 4.65 20.17 10.66
C THR A 348 4.32 21.42 11.48
N ALA A 349 4.09 22.56 10.82
CA ALA A 349 3.71 23.80 11.47
C ALA A 349 2.37 23.66 12.22
N VAL A 350 1.37 23.01 11.63
CA VAL A 350 0.06 22.77 12.26
C VAL A 350 0.18 21.82 13.45
N LEU A 351 0.94 20.72 13.31
CA LEU A 351 1.18 19.77 14.41
C LEU A 351 1.87 20.46 15.59
N ALA A 352 2.93 21.23 15.34
CA ALA A 352 3.67 21.92 16.39
C ALA A 352 2.80 22.97 17.11
N ALA A 353 2.04 23.78 16.37
CA ALA A 353 1.12 24.75 16.97
C ALA A 353 0.07 24.05 17.86
N GLY A 354 -0.57 22.99 17.33
CA GLY A 354 -1.60 22.25 18.08
C GLY A 354 -1.06 21.55 19.32
N LEU A 355 0.13 20.95 19.27
CA LEU A 355 0.78 20.36 20.46
C LEU A 355 1.12 21.41 21.51
N THR A 356 1.51 22.62 21.09
CA THR A 356 1.74 23.75 22.00
C THR A 356 0.46 24.16 22.71
N GLU A 357 -0.68 24.26 21.98
CA GLU A 357 -2.00 24.56 22.56
C GLU A 357 -2.46 23.51 23.58
N LEU A 358 -2.13 22.23 23.34
CA LEU A 358 -2.44 21.14 24.26
C LEU A 358 -1.46 21.07 25.46
N GLY A 359 -0.37 21.85 25.46
CA GLY A 359 0.68 21.81 26.48
C GLY A 359 1.56 20.56 26.41
N LEU A 360 1.55 19.85 25.28
CA LEU A 360 2.38 18.66 25.03
C LEU A 360 3.82 19.02 24.64
N ILE A 361 4.03 20.22 24.09
CA ILE A 361 5.34 20.83 23.87
C ILE A 361 5.33 22.28 24.40
N GLU A 362 6.51 22.83 24.68
CA GLU A 362 6.65 24.17 25.26
C GLU A 362 6.39 25.30 24.25
N SER A 363 6.83 25.12 23.02
CA SER A 363 6.61 26.01 21.86
C SER A 363 6.86 25.23 20.56
N PRO A 364 6.46 25.75 19.38
CA PRO A 364 6.71 25.10 18.09
C PRO A 364 8.19 24.77 17.83
N ASP A 365 9.11 25.63 18.30
CA ASP A 365 10.55 25.48 18.11
C ASP A 365 11.25 24.86 19.33
N ALA A 366 10.51 24.44 20.34
CA ALA A 366 11.09 23.90 21.58
C ALA A 366 11.85 22.60 21.30
N THR A 367 12.97 22.45 22.03
CA THR A 367 13.86 21.29 21.91
C THR A 367 14.06 20.60 23.25
N TYR A 368 14.49 19.36 23.21
CA TYR A 368 14.95 18.58 24.35
C TYR A 368 16.31 17.95 24.05
N GLU A 369 17.06 17.60 25.09
CA GLU A 369 18.31 16.88 24.91
C GLU A 369 18.03 15.41 24.59
N CYS A 370 18.46 14.96 23.38
CA CYS A 370 18.29 13.60 22.87
C CYS A 370 19.68 12.98 22.62
N GLY A 371 19.70 11.66 22.41
CA GLY A 371 20.93 10.92 22.19
C GLY A 371 21.51 10.34 23.49
N THR A 372 22.76 9.88 23.42
CA THR A 372 23.50 9.34 24.57
C THR A 372 24.35 10.40 25.20
N THR A 373 24.81 10.20 26.45
CA THR A 373 25.75 11.08 27.15
C THR A 373 27.03 11.37 26.36
N ALA A 374 27.44 10.42 25.50
CA ALA A 374 28.62 10.57 24.64
C ALA A 374 28.34 11.33 23.33
N GLN A 375 27.07 11.42 22.92
CA GLN A 375 26.62 12.08 21.70
C GLN A 375 25.34 12.89 21.96
N ALA A 376 25.42 13.82 22.90
CA ALA A 376 24.32 14.73 23.23
C ALA A 376 24.01 15.63 22.02
N ARG A 377 22.72 15.75 21.70
CA ARG A 377 22.19 16.61 20.64
C ARG A 377 20.84 17.18 21.09
N ASN A 378 20.41 18.26 20.45
CA ASN A 378 19.08 18.81 20.64
C ASN A 378 18.13 18.29 19.54
N CYS A 379 17.00 17.73 19.94
CA CYS A 379 15.93 17.32 19.05
C CYS A 379 14.70 18.22 19.26
N PRO A 380 13.89 18.48 18.23
CA PRO A 380 12.62 19.16 18.41
C PRO A 380 11.69 18.37 19.35
N GLN A 381 11.00 19.05 20.28
CA GLN A 381 10.00 18.38 21.13
C GLN A 381 8.86 17.75 20.32
N LEU A 382 8.54 18.28 19.15
CA LEU A 382 7.60 17.69 18.21
C LEU A 382 7.93 16.21 17.91
N SER A 383 9.22 15.85 17.79
CA SER A 383 9.63 14.47 17.47
C SER A 383 9.32 13.44 18.58
N LEU A 384 8.91 13.89 19.77
CA LEU A 384 8.40 13.01 20.82
C LEU A 384 7.02 12.42 20.48
N TYR A 385 6.27 13.07 19.60
CA TYR A 385 4.88 12.75 19.25
C TYR A 385 4.68 12.45 17.76
N TYR A 386 5.53 13.01 16.89
CA TYR A 386 5.53 12.83 15.44
C TYR A 386 6.93 12.41 15.00
N MET A 387 7.14 11.10 14.81
CA MET A 387 8.45 10.50 14.63
C MET A 387 8.64 9.85 13.25
N HIS A 388 7.74 10.10 12.31
CA HIS A 388 7.82 9.62 10.91
C HIS A 388 7.70 10.77 9.92
N GLY A 389 7.86 10.48 8.62
CA GLY A 389 7.65 11.44 7.53
C GLY A 389 6.18 11.78 7.31
N LEU A 390 5.91 12.77 6.46
CA LEU A 390 4.54 13.13 6.11
C LEU A 390 3.92 12.12 5.13
N GLY A 391 4.73 11.37 4.39
CA GLY A 391 4.25 10.44 3.37
C GLY A 391 5.39 9.92 2.50
N HIS A 392 5.06 9.04 1.62
CA HIS A 392 5.95 8.34 0.69
C HIS A 392 5.26 8.08 -0.65
N GLY A 393 6.03 7.67 -1.65
CA GLY A 393 5.48 7.22 -2.94
C GLY A 393 4.77 5.87 -2.80
N ILE A 394 3.74 5.64 -3.63
CA ILE A 394 3.04 4.35 -3.76
C ILE A 394 3.12 3.85 -5.20
N GLY A 395 3.06 2.53 -5.40
CA GLY A 395 3.17 1.92 -6.72
C GLY A 395 3.18 0.40 -6.67
N LEU A 396 4.16 -0.23 -7.32
CA LEU A 396 4.36 -1.69 -7.26
C LEU A 396 4.73 -2.21 -5.87
N VAL A 397 5.12 -1.33 -4.98
CA VAL A 397 5.28 -1.59 -3.55
C VAL A 397 4.68 -0.43 -2.77
N VAL A 398 4.35 -0.65 -1.49
CA VAL A 398 3.76 0.39 -0.65
C VAL A 398 4.69 1.59 -0.49
N HIS A 399 5.99 1.39 -0.29
CA HIS A 399 7.01 2.46 -0.31
C HIS A 399 7.71 2.47 -1.67
N ASP A 400 7.00 2.94 -2.70
CA ASP A 400 7.50 2.97 -4.09
C ASP A 400 8.29 4.27 -4.35
N PRO A 401 9.25 4.26 -5.29
CA PRO A 401 9.89 5.48 -5.73
C PRO A 401 8.87 6.54 -6.18
N ASP A 402 9.10 7.78 -5.76
CA ASP A 402 8.36 8.94 -6.23
C ASP A 402 9.29 9.92 -6.95
N GLN A 403 8.73 10.69 -7.90
CA GLN A 403 9.54 11.67 -8.62
C GLN A 403 9.74 12.96 -7.83
N TYR A 404 8.84 13.30 -6.90
CA TYR A 404 8.92 14.56 -6.15
C TYR A 404 10.09 14.57 -5.16
N THR A 405 10.49 13.42 -4.60
CA THR A 405 11.71 13.31 -3.78
C THR A 405 12.94 13.68 -4.59
N ARG A 406 12.99 13.30 -5.86
CA ARG A 406 14.10 13.59 -6.77
C ARG A 406 14.07 15.01 -7.34
N THR A 407 12.89 15.47 -7.78
CA THR A 407 12.73 16.78 -8.45
C THR A 407 12.46 17.91 -7.49
N GLY A 408 12.01 17.63 -6.27
CA GLY A 408 11.49 18.59 -5.30
C GLY A 408 10.14 19.19 -5.69
N ARG A 409 9.49 18.67 -6.75
CA ARG A 409 8.25 19.18 -7.34
C ARG A 409 7.22 18.09 -7.51
N ILE A 410 5.96 18.44 -7.32
CA ILE A 410 4.82 17.56 -7.57
C ILE A 410 4.44 17.70 -9.06
N ASP A 411 4.60 16.65 -9.83
CA ASP A 411 4.32 16.65 -11.27
C ASP A 411 3.24 15.61 -11.61
N VAL A 412 2.67 15.70 -12.82
CA VAL A 412 1.75 14.67 -13.35
C VAL A 412 2.43 13.31 -13.35
N GLY A 413 1.73 12.30 -12.88
CA GLY A 413 2.25 10.95 -12.65
C GLY A 413 2.82 10.73 -11.24
N SER A 414 2.81 11.73 -10.35
CA SER A 414 3.10 11.52 -8.93
C SER A 414 1.97 10.73 -8.27
N ALA A 415 2.33 9.76 -7.42
CA ALA A 415 1.42 8.99 -6.58
C ALA A 415 2.06 8.83 -5.20
N PHE A 416 1.37 9.27 -4.14
CA PHE A 416 1.96 9.35 -2.79
C PHE A 416 0.89 9.43 -1.70
N THR A 417 1.31 9.15 -0.45
CA THR A 417 0.49 9.31 0.75
C THR A 417 0.63 10.68 1.38
N ILE A 418 -0.37 11.10 2.15
CA ILE A 418 -0.29 12.19 3.14
C ILE A 418 -0.86 11.65 4.44
N GLU A 419 0.02 11.44 5.43
CA GLU A 419 -0.26 10.65 6.63
C GLU A 419 0.24 11.29 7.94
N PRO A 420 -0.08 12.53 8.27
CA PRO A 420 0.33 13.07 9.56
C PRO A 420 -0.23 12.22 10.72
N GLY A 421 0.55 12.11 11.81
CA GLY A 421 0.14 11.39 13.00
C GLY A 421 0.66 12.02 14.29
N LEU A 422 -0.05 11.78 15.39
CA LEU A 422 0.36 12.15 16.75
C LEU A 422 0.16 10.96 17.69
N TYR A 423 1.20 10.63 18.47
CA TYR A 423 1.20 9.44 19.32
C TYR A 423 1.66 9.83 20.74
N VAL A 424 0.73 9.89 21.67
CA VAL A 424 1.01 10.23 23.09
C VAL A 424 1.16 8.92 23.87
N ARG A 425 2.36 8.39 23.92
CA ARG A 425 2.66 7.15 24.63
C ARG A 425 2.62 7.36 26.13
N ARG A 426 2.03 6.43 26.89
CA ARG A 426 1.96 6.49 28.35
C ARG A 426 3.35 6.61 29.01
N ASN A 427 4.34 5.93 28.46
CA ASN A 427 5.73 5.94 28.94
C ASN A 427 6.62 7.00 28.29
N LEU A 428 6.02 8.03 27.65
CA LEU A 428 6.77 9.05 26.93
C LEU A 428 7.85 9.73 27.78
N LEU A 429 7.52 10.03 29.04
CA LEU A 429 8.47 10.71 29.93
C LEU A 429 9.65 9.82 30.33
N ASP A 430 9.50 8.50 30.28
CA ASP A 430 10.57 7.55 30.64
C ASP A 430 11.64 7.46 29.57
N ILE A 431 11.27 7.70 28.30
CA ILE A 431 12.20 7.65 27.17
C ILE A 431 13.01 8.95 26.96
N ILE A 432 12.59 10.04 27.59
CA ILE A 432 13.34 11.30 27.56
C ILE A 432 14.55 11.18 28.50
N PRO A 433 15.81 11.38 28.02
CA PRO A 433 17.01 11.27 28.84
C PRO A 433 16.94 12.13 30.12
N ASP A 434 17.51 11.64 31.22
CA ASP A 434 17.43 12.30 32.54
C ASP A 434 18.53 13.31 32.71
N THR A 435 18.41 14.48 32.08
CA THR A 435 19.32 15.63 32.21
C THR A 435 18.64 16.76 32.99
N PRO A 436 19.39 17.72 33.55
CA PRO A 436 18.81 18.89 34.25
C PRO A 436 17.78 19.66 33.39
N ARG A 437 18.08 19.85 32.09
CA ARG A 437 17.16 20.49 31.13
C ARG A 437 15.91 19.66 30.91
N ASN A 438 16.08 18.38 30.67
CA ASN A 438 14.95 17.48 30.41
C ASN A 438 14.07 17.27 31.65
N LYS A 439 14.59 17.35 32.86
CA LYS A 439 13.78 17.37 34.08
C LYS A 439 12.79 18.53 34.09
N ALA A 440 13.23 19.71 33.64
CA ALA A 440 12.37 20.88 33.51
C ALA A 440 11.30 20.67 32.41
N VAL A 441 11.69 20.09 31.24
CA VAL A 441 10.75 19.73 30.17
C VAL A 441 9.70 18.73 30.69
N LYS A 442 10.14 17.61 31.30
CA LYS A 442 9.23 16.59 31.88
C LYS A 442 8.24 17.21 32.86
N ALA A 443 8.70 18.13 33.72
CA ALA A 443 7.82 18.80 34.70
C ALA A 443 6.75 19.67 34.01
N ARG A 444 7.09 20.35 32.91
CA ARG A 444 6.15 21.23 32.19
C ARG A 444 5.11 20.45 31.39
N ILE A 445 5.52 19.41 30.63
CA ILE A 445 4.63 18.66 29.75
C ILE A 445 3.91 17.50 30.45
N GLY A 446 4.33 17.09 31.66
CA GLY A 446 3.90 15.86 32.31
C GLY A 446 2.39 15.75 32.53
N ALA A 447 1.75 16.84 32.96
CA ALA A 447 0.29 16.85 33.15
C ALA A 447 -0.47 16.68 31.83
N ALA A 448 0.00 17.26 30.75
CA ALA A 448 -0.59 17.09 29.43
C ALA A 448 -0.33 15.67 28.90
N VAL A 449 0.86 15.12 29.06
CA VAL A 449 1.15 13.72 28.68
C VAL A 449 0.23 12.75 29.40
N ALA A 450 0.02 12.93 30.72
CA ALA A 450 -0.90 12.10 31.48
C ALA A 450 -2.37 12.23 30.99
N ARG A 451 -2.80 13.44 30.62
CA ARG A 451 -4.16 13.72 30.12
C ARG A 451 -4.44 13.07 28.78
N TYR A 452 -3.46 13.03 27.87
CA TYR A 452 -3.61 12.53 26.52
C TYR A 452 -2.97 11.14 26.33
N ALA A 453 -2.53 10.48 27.40
CA ALA A 453 -1.87 9.18 27.33
C ALA A 453 -2.70 8.14 26.55
N ASP A 454 -2.01 7.30 25.78
CA ASP A 454 -2.56 6.24 24.93
C ASP A 454 -3.47 6.74 23.79
N ILE A 455 -3.41 8.03 23.47
CA ILE A 455 -4.05 8.57 22.27
C ILE A 455 -3.04 8.54 21.13
N GLY A 456 -3.25 7.63 20.18
CA GLY A 456 -2.58 7.60 18.88
C GLY A 456 -3.57 7.95 17.77
N VAL A 457 -3.18 8.85 16.88
CA VAL A 457 -4.00 9.25 15.72
C VAL A 457 -3.11 9.35 14.50
N ARG A 458 -3.44 8.61 13.44
CA ARG A 458 -2.95 8.80 12.07
C ARG A 458 -4.15 8.93 11.14
N ILE A 459 -4.07 9.85 10.18
CA ILE A 459 -5.05 10.04 9.12
C ILE A 459 -4.26 10.10 7.82
N GLU A 460 -4.51 9.13 6.96
CA GLU A 460 -3.76 8.92 5.73
C GLU A 460 -4.68 8.73 4.55
N ASP A 461 -4.30 9.29 3.44
CA ASP A 461 -4.95 9.09 2.14
C ASP A 461 -3.92 9.02 1.02
N ASP A 462 -4.26 8.26 -0.04
CA ASP A 462 -3.52 8.19 -1.29
C ASP A 462 -3.92 9.33 -2.24
N TYR A 463 -2.91 10.00 -2.81
CA TYR A 463 -3.06 11.08 -3.77
C TYR A 463 -2.40 10.74 -5.10
N LEU A 464 -3.18 10.86 -6.18
CA LEU A 464 -2.76 10.59 -7.55
C LEU A 464 -2.83 11.90 -8.35
N VAL A 465 -1.70 12.31 -8.94
CA VAL A 465 -1.62 13.53 -9.74
C VAL A 465 -1.77 13.18 -11.21
N THR A 466 -2.91 13.54 -11.78
CA THR A 466 -3.26 13.28 -13.19
C THR A 466 -3.20 14.55 -14.02
N GLU A 467 -3.30 14.42 -15.33
CA GLU A 467 -3.41 15.56 -16.25
C GLU A 467 -4.67 16.41 -16.01
N THR A 468 -5.75 15.81 -15.50
CA THR A 468 -7.02 16.46 -15.25
C THR A 468 -7.18 16.98 -13.82
N GLY A 469 -6.23 16.70 -12.94
CA GLY A 469 -6.25 17.14 -11.53
C GLY A 469 -5.73 16.11 -10.56
N ILE A 470 -6.04 16.34 -9.29
CA ILE A 470 -5.58 15.51 -8.18
C ILE A 470 -6.74 14.65 -7.70
N ILE A 471 -6.50 13.35 -7.62
CA ILE A 471 -7.47 12.36 -7.15
C ILE A 471 -7.00 11.87 -5.78
N ARG A 472 -7.88 11.91 -4.78
CA ARG A 472 -7.74 11.16 -3.53
C ARG A 472 -8.43 9.81 -3.72
N SER A 473 -7.68 8.74 -3.98
CA SER A 473 -8.24 7.43 -4.35
C SER A 473 -8.99 6.75 -3.20
N THR A 474 -8.64 7.09 -1.95
CA THR A 474 -9.25 6.57 -0.72
C THR A 474 -10.41 7.42 -0.18
N ALA A 475 -10.93 8.37 -0.99
CA ALA A 475 -11.91 9.39 -0.58
C ALA A 475 -13.25 8.82 -0.07
N ALA A 476 -13.61 7.59 -0.44
CA ALA A 476 -14.83 6.93 0.02
C ALA A 476 -14.84 6.67 1.54
N MET A 477 -13.65 6.57 2.16
CA MET A 477 -13.53 6.45 3.62
C MET A 477 -13.47 7.84 4.26
N PRO A 478 -14.48 8.26 5.06
CA PRO A 478 -14.53 9.59 5.66
C PRO A 478 -13.38 9.82 6.65
N ARG A 479 -12.98 11.08 6.81
CA ARG A 479 -11.96 11.53 7.76
C ARG A 479 -12.46 12.64 8.69
N GLU A 480 -13.58 13.26 8.39
CA GLU A 480 -14.20 14.28 9.22
C GLU A 480 -14.89 13.65 10.44
N ILE A 481 -14.67 14.21 11.62
CA ILE A 481 -15.21 13.68 12.90
C ILE A 481 -16.71 13.44 12.81
N ALA A 482 -17.48 14.40 12.30
CA ALA A 482 -18.93 14.28 12.21
C ALA A 482 -19.37 13.12 11.29
N ALA A 483 -18.69 12.94 10.16
CA ALA A 483 -18.99 11.86 9.23
C ALA A 483 -18.61 10.48 9.81
N ILE A 484 -17.48 10.38 10.52
CA ILE A 484 -17.09 9.16 11.22
C ILE A 484 -18.11 8.82 12.31
N GLU A 485 -18.50 9.76 13.17
CA GLU A 485 -19.47 9.53 14.23
C GLU A 485 -20.87 9.19 13.67
N GLN A 486 -21.26 9.80 12.54
CA GLN A 486 -22.49 9.44 11.84
C GLN A 486 -22.44 8.03 11.27
N LEU A 487 -21.34 7.65 10.63
CA LEU A 487 -21.13 6.28 10.12
C LEU A 487 -21.18 5.28 11.28
N LEU A 488 -20.52 5.60 12.39
CA LEU A 488 -20.48 4.78 13.58
C LEU A 488 -21.79 4.78 14.40
N ALA A 489 -22.76 5.61 14.11
CA ALA A 489 -24.10 5.56 14.72
C ALA A 489 -25.04 4.53 14.06
N ALA A 490 -24.69 4.00 12.89
CA ALA A 490 -25.47 2.96 12.22
C ALA A 490 -25.49 1.64 13.03
N PRO A 491 -26.53 0.80 12.89
CA PRO A 491 -26.57 -0.51 13.53
C PRO A 491 -25.36 -1.36 13.17
N ARG A 492 -24.77 -2.03 14.17
CA ARG A 492 -23.61 -2.89 13.99
C ARG A 492 -24.02 -4.28 13.53
N ARG A 493 -23.16 -4.92 12.74
CA ARG A 493 -23.30 -6.34 12.44
C ARG A 493 -23.10 -7.16 13.70
N PRO A 494 -24.00 -8.13 14.01
CA PRO A 494 -23.79 -9.04 15.14
C PRO A 494 -22.48 -9.81 14.98
N ARG A 495 -21.72 -9.92 16.06
CA ARG A 495 -20.52 -10.79 16.12
C ARG A 495 -20.95 -12.24 16.29
N ASP A 496 -20.17 -13.16 15.70
CA ASP A 496 -20.35 -14.59 15.95
C ASP A 496 -19.90 -14.95 17.38
N PRO A 497 -20.82 -15.42 18.26
CA PRO A 497 -20.45 -15.80 19.62
C PRO A 497 -19.36 -16.89 19.68
N ALA A 498 -19.32 -17.79 18.71
CA ALA A 498 -18.31 -18.85 18.66
C ALA A 498 -16.89 -18.31 18.43
N VAL A 499 -16.75 -17.24 17.65
CA VAL A 499 -15.46 -16.53 17.47
C VAL A 499 -15.03 -15.88 18.78
N VAL A 500 -15.93 -15.17 19.45
CA VAL A 500 -15.68 -14.52 20.74
C VAL A 500 -15.23 -15.53 21.80
N ASP A 501 -15.94 -16.65 21.92
CA ASP A 501 -15.63 -17.70 22.91
C ASP A 501 -14.30 -18.40 22.61
N ARG A 502 -14.02 -18.65 21.33
CA ARG A 502 -12.74 -19.24 20.88
C ARG A 502 -11.58 -18.31 21.21
N TYR A 503 -11.74 -17.02 20.90
CA TYR A 503 -10.71 -16.02 21.18
C TYR A 503 -10.43 -15.93 22.69
N ARG A 504 -11.46 -15.75 23.51
CA ARG A 504 -11.34 -15.72 24.97
C ARG A 504 -10.63 -16.96 25.51
N ARG A 505 -10.96 -18.14 25.01
CA ARG A 505 -10.43 -19.41 25.49
C ARG A 505 -8.97 -19.63 25.16
N TYR A 506 -8.51 -19.23 23.98
CA TYR A 506 -7.20 -19.58 23.43
C TYR A 506 -6.18 -18.44 23.33
N ARG A 507 -6.63 -17.19 23.41
CA ARG A 507 -5.76 -16.01 23.24
C ARG A 507 -5.56 -15.18 24.51
N THR A 508 -6.58 -15.01 25.34
CA THR A 508 -6.51 -14.14 26.53
C THR A 508 -5.62 -14.65 27.67
N GLY A 509 -5.11 -15.88 27.58
CA GLY A 509 -4.17 -16.45 28.55
C GLY A 509 -2.69 -16.35 28.15
N ARG A 510 -2.34 -15.71 27.03
CA ARG A 510 -0.94 -15.50 26.67
C ARG A 510 -0.39 -14.27 27.38
N PRO A 511 0.80 -14.37 28.04
CA PRO A 511 1.45 -13.18 28.57
C PRO A 511 1.72 -12.22 27.42
N THR A 512 1.28 -10.97 27.57
CA THR A 512 1.75 -9.86 26.74
C THR A 512 3.23 -9.68 27.01
N PRO A 513 4.09 -9.60 25.99
CA PRO A 513 5.50 -9.34 26.16
C PRO A 513 5.75 -7.97 26.78
#